data_154730d1f265144ebc45d0cf9d936875
#
_entry.id   154730d1f265144ebc45d0cf9d936875
#
_cell.length_a   1.000
_cell.length_b   1.000
_cell.length_c   1.000
_cell.angle_alpha   90.00
_cell.angle_beta   90.00
_cell.angle_gamma   90.00
#
_symmetry.space_group_name_H-M   'P 1'
#
loop_
_entity.id
_entity.type
_entity.pdbx_description
1 polymer ?
#
loop_
_entity_poly.entity_id
_entity_poly.type
_entity_poly.pdbx_seq_one_letter_code
_entity_poly.pdbx_strand_id
1 'polypeptide(L)'
;MQTNASKVDGIVAENKDKTLDQLVAEKKINADQKAQLLKKPALEASLAQFRAQIEQYKKFDQEYKTASAAEKAQFEKTFTERASKELEEAVSAAKTEALAVAKQEQESGFLALSQFLRLAAIRRGEDEDPELPENVALEALLVKVYTGDITAVGAMSKIIEGSTDSVTTQAGDVLGVTCNFP
;
A
#
# COMPACT_ATOMS: atom_id res chain seq x y z
N MET A 1 -13.14 61.18 12.65
CA MET A 1 -12.17 62.02 13.40
C MET A 1 -10.93 62.19 12.56
N GLN A 2 -10.63 63.44 12.11
CA GLN A 2 -9.35 63.73 11.47
C GLN A 2 -8.25 63.66 12.53
N THR A 3 -7.19 62.91 12.30
CA THR A 3 -6.04 62.84 13.19
C THR A 3 -5.29 64.16 13.20
N ASN A 4 -4.62 64.47 14.30
CA ASN A 4 -3.82 65.74 14.38
C ASN A 4 -2.79 65.83 13.24
N ALA A 5 -2.24 64.73 12.78
CA ALA A 5 -1.33 64.65 11.64
C ALA A 5 -2.00 65.13 10.32
N SER A 6 -3.23 64.70 10.05
CA SER A 6 -3.99 65.11 8.86
C SER A 6 -4.30 66.60 8.85
N LYS A 7 -4.52 67.22 10.03
CA LYS A 7 -4.73 68.68 10.14
C LYS A 7 -3.47 69.47 9.85
N VAL A 8 -2.32 68.98 10.33
CA VAL A 8 -1.03 69.64 10.10
C VAL A 8 -0.62 69.51 8.63
N ASP A 9 -0.85 68.39 7.98
CA ASP A 9 -0.63 68.21 6.54
C ASP A 9 -1.51 69.12 5.71
N GLY A 10 -2.76 69.40 6.12
CA GLY A 10 -3.67 70.34 5.48
C GLY A 10 -3.11 71.81 5.59
N ILE A 11 -2.65 72.19 6.77
CA ILE A 11 -2.05 73.58 6.99
C ILE A 11 -0.83 73.79 6.08
N VAL A 12 0.03 72.74 5.93
CA VAL A 12 1.21 72.83 5.05
C VAL A 12 0.79 72.89 3.58
N ALA A 13 -0.23 72.08 3.19
CA ALA A 13 -0.73 72.07 1.81
C ALA A 13 -1.39 73.41 1.39
N GLU A 14 -2.04 74.10 2.34
CA GLU A 14 -2.66 75.40 2.10
C GLU A 14 -1.64 76.56 2.06
N ASN A 15 -0.44 76.36 2.65
CA ASN A 15 0.59 77.35 2.75
C ASN A 15 1.90 76.94 2.06
N LYS A 16 1.80 76.42 0.83
CA LYS A 16 2.95 75.99 0.05
C LYS A 16 4.05 76.98 -0.19
N ASP A 17 3.71 78.27 -0.13
CA ASP A 17 4.62 79.40 -0.35
C ASP A 17 5.45 79.74 0.87
N LYS A 18 5.19 79.15 2.04
CA LYS A 18 5.83 79.43 3.31
C LYS A 18 6.72 78.26 3.76
N THR A 19 7.85 78.64 4.35
CA THR A 19 8.71 77.63 4.99
C THR A 19 8.12 77.15 6.32
N LEU A 20 8.50 75.95 6.78
CA LEU A 20 8.05 75.42 8.07
C LEU A 20 8.42 76.37 9.24
N ASP A 21 9.53 77.15 9.13
CA ASP A 21 9.94 78.13 10.13
C ASP A 21 8.99 79.27 10.18
N GLN A 22 8.53 79.79 9.04
CA GLN A 22 7.52 80.82 8.96
C GLN A 22 6.19 80.42 9.54
N LEU A 23 5.76 79.10 9.27
CA LEU A 23 4.55 78.62 9.86
C LEU A 23 4.60 78.45 11.38
N VAL A 24 5.78 78.19 11.95
CA VAL A 24 6.00 78.21 13.41
C VAL A 24 5.95 79.64 13.95
N ALA A 25 6.58 80.55 13.28
CA ALA A 25 6.57 82.01 13.69
C ALA A 25 5.14 82.56 13.65
N GLU A 26 4.32 82.17 12.66
CA GLU A 26 2.90 82.56 12.55
C GLU A 26 1.99 81.79 13.51
N LYS A 27 2.55 80.88 14.36
CA LYS A 27 1.81 79.98 15.29
C LYS A 27 0.76 79.10 14.63
N LYS A 28 0.90 78.78 13.32
CA LYS A 28 0.05 77.88 12.59
C LYS A 28 0.39 76.40 12.91
N ILE A 29 1.68 76.13 13.16
CA ILE A 29 2.18 74.86 13.64
C ILE A 29 3.10 75.07 14.84
N ASN A 30 3.28 74.12 15.71
CA ASN A 30 4.22 74.16 16.80
C ASN A 30 5.57 73.50 16.44
N ALA A 31 6.60 73.71 17.33
CA ALA A 31 7.92 73.15 17.10
C ALA A 31 7.96 71.64 16.98
N ASP A 32 7.12 70.90 17.76
CA ASP A 32 7.02 69.45 17.71
C ASP A 32 6.40 68.98 16.38
N GLN A 33 5.37 69.66 15.89
CA GLN A 33 4.76 69.39 14.59
C GLN A 33 5.73 69.61 13.43
N LYS A 34 6.57 70.69 13.50
CA LYS A 34 7.65 70.86 12.55
C LYS A 34 8.64 69.71 12.56
N ALA A 35 9.08 69.25 13.75
CA ALA A 35 10.00 68.14 13.88
C ALA A 35 9.41 66.82 13.33
N GLN A 36 8.10 66.62 13.53
CA GLN A 36 7.38 65.44 12.94
C GLN A 36 7.30 65.55 11.41
N LEU A 37 6.99 66.70 10.85
CA LEU A 37 6.96 66.93 9.41
C LEU A 37 8.32 66.71 8.75
N LEU A 38 9.42 67.08 9.38
CA LEU A 38 10.77 66.83 8.88
C LEU A 38 11.17 65.34 8.90
N LYS A 39 10.67 64.60 9.87
CA LYS A 39 10.90 63.14 9.96
C LYS A 39 9.97 62.29 9.03
N LYS A 40 8.83 62.86 8.63
CA LYS A 40 7.79 62.16 7.87
C LYS A 40 8.32 61.51 6.58
N PRO A 41 9.09 62.20 5.70
CA PRO A 41 9.59 61.62 4.45
C PRO A 41 10.49 60.39 4.70
N ALA A 42 11.35 60.45 5.73
CA ALA A 42 12.23 59.33 6.08
C ALA A 42 11.46 58.14 6.60
N LEU A 43 10.40 58.37 7.40
CA LEU A 43 9.50 57.32 7.89
C LEU A 43 8.66 56.69 6.77
N GLU A 44 8.16 57.52 5.85
CA GLU A 44 7.43 57.07 4.67
C GLU A 44 8.31 56.20 3.74
N ALA A 45 9.58 56.63 3.53
CA ALA A 45 10.54 55.81 2.78
C ALA A 45 10.83 54.49 3.44
N SER A 46 11.03 54.47 4.77
CA SER A 46 11.22 53.22 5.53
C SER A 46 9.98 52.33 5.48
N LEU A 47 8.79 52.90 5.60
CA LEU A 47 7.53 52.17 5.49
C LEU A 47 7.36 51.53 4.10
N ALA A 48 7.69 52.29 3.04
CA ALA A 48 7.65 51.76 1.67
C ALA A 48 8.65 50.62 1.49
N GLN A 49 9.84 50.71 2.05
CA GLN A 49 10.85 49.65 2.04
C GLN A 49 10.35 48.39 2.76
N PHE A 50 9.80 48.52 3.97
CA PHE A 50 9.27 47.39 4.70
C PHE A 50 8.08 46.72 3.98
N ARG A 51 7.21 47.50 3.37
CA ARG A 51 6.11 46.94 2.56
C ARG A 51 6.64 46.14 1.37
N ALA A 52 7.64 46.66 0.67
CA ALA A 52 8.27 45.94 -0.44
C ALA A 52 8.91 44.63 0.02
N GLN A 53 9.60 44.64 1.18
CA GLN A 53 10.15 43.40 1.77
C GLN A 53 9.07 42.39 2.13
N ILE A 54 7.97 42.85 2.74
CA ILE A 54 6.84 41.97 3.08
C ILE A 54 6.26 41.30 1.82
N GLU A 55 6.06 42.07 0.75
CA GLU A 55 5.56 41.52 -0.51
C GLU A 55 6.55 40.51 -1.13
N GLN A 56 7.84 40.79 -1.02
CA GLN A 56 8.88 39.84 -1.46
C GLN A 56 8.84 38.54 -0.66
N TYR A 57 8.71 38.61 0.67
CA TYR A 57 8.58 37.40 1.51
C TYR A 57 7.31 36.62 1.22
N LYS A 58 6.19 37.28 0.98
CA LYS A 58 4.95 36.62 0.58
C LYS A 58 5.10 35.88 -0.74
N LYS A 59 5.81 36.46 -1.70
CA LYS A 59 6.10 35.84 -2.98
C LYS A 59 6.96 34.59 -2.80
N PHE A 60 8.02 34.65 -2.01
CA PHE A 60 8.86 33.50 -1.68
C PHE A 60 8.08 32.40 -0.98
N ASP A 61 7.23 32.73 -0.01
CA ASP A 61 6.40 31.76 0.69
C ASP A 61 5.45 31.05 -0.29
N GLN A 62 4.85 31.81 -1.20
CA GLN A 62 3.98 31.24 -2.23
C GLN A 62 4.73 30.32 -3.20
N GLU A 63 5.90 30.75 -3.68
CA GLU A 63 6.76 29.95 -4.57
C GLU A 63 7.22 28.66 -3.88
N TYR A 64 7.66 28.76 -2.63
CA TYR A 64 8.07 27.60 -1.83
C TYR A 64 6.93 26.61 -1.62
N LYS A 65 5.74 27.09 -1.24
CA LYS A 65 4.56 26.22 -1.06
C LYS A 65 4.17 25.50 -2.35
N THR A 66 4.23 26.23 -3.47
CA THR A 66 3.90 25.63 -4.78
C THR A 66 4.93 24.56 -5.18
N ALA A 67 6.22 24.86 -5.03
CA ALA A 67 7.30 23.92 -5.32
C ALA A 67 7.23 22.68 -4.43
N SER A 68 7.06 22.87 -3.12
CA SER A 68 6.94 21.78 -2.15
C SER A 68 5.71 20.89 -2.41
N ALA A 69 4.58 21.48 -2.79
CA ALA A 69 3.38 20.72 -3.15
C ALA A 69 3.59 19.88 -4.43
N ALA A 70 4.26 20.46 -5.45
CA ALA A 70 4.58 19.76 -6.68
C ALA A 70 5.55 18.61 -6.45
N GLU A 71 6.60 18.81 -5.66
CA GLU A 71 7.56 17.78 -5.30
C GLU A 71 6.90 16.63 -4.53
N LYS A 72 6.03 16.95 -3.58
CA LYS A 72 5.25 15.96 -2.82
C LYS A 72 4.35 15.13 -3.73
N ALA A 73 3.62 15.76 -4.63
CA ALA A 73 2.75 15.08 -5.58
C ALA A 73 3.54 14.16 -6.51
N GLN A 74 4.70 14.59 -6.97
CA GLN A 74 5.58 13.78 -7.80
C GLN A 74 6.14 12.59 -7.03
N PHE A 75 6.56 12.78 -5.79
CA PHE A 75 7.04 11.71 -4.92
C PHE A 75 5.94 10.67 -4.65
N GLU A 76 4.74 11.11 -4.29
CA GLU A 76 3.59 10.21 -4.07
C GLU A 76 3.26 9.40 -5.33
N LYS A 77 3.28 10.03 -6.50
CA LYS A 77 3.04 9.36 -7.77
C LYS A 77 4.10 8.29 -8.05
N THR A 78 5.37 8.64 -7.97
CA THR A 78 6.47 7.69 -8.24
C THR A 78 6.50 6.55 -7.23
N PHE A 79 6.23 6.85 -5.97
CA PHE A 79 6.13 5.84 -4.91
C PHE A 79 4.98 4.86 -5.15
N THR A 80 3.80 5.38 -5.51
CA THR A 80 2.61 4.55 -5.80
C THR A 80 2.83 3.67 -7.02
N GLU A 81 3.39 4.22 -8.09
CA GLU A 81 3.71 3.48 -9.32
C GLU A 81 4.71 2.34 -9.04
N ARG A 82 5.75 2.64 -8.26
CA ARG A 82 6.75 1.64 -7.87
C ARG A 82 6.16 0.55 -6.99
N ALA A 83 5.40 0.91 -5.96
CA ALA A 83 4.74 -0.05 -5.07
C ALA A 83 3.74 -0.95 -5.82
N SER A 84 2.98 -0.37 -6.75
CA SER A 84 2.06 -1.13 -7.61
C SER A 84 2.78 -2.15 -8.48
N LYS A 85 3.89 -1.76 -9.09
CA LYS A 85 4.71 -2.64 -9.94
C LYS A 85 5.35 -3.77 -9.13
N GLU A 86 5.95 -3.45 -7.98
CA GLU A 86 6.54 -4.46 -7.08
C GLU A 86 5.48 -5.47 -6.58
N LEU A 87 4.26 -5.00 -6.27
CA LEU A 87 3.16 -5.86 -5.89
C LEU A 87 2.72 -6.78 -7.05
N GLU A 88 2.58 -6.25 -8.26
CA GLU A 88 2.18 -7.03 -9.43
C GLU A 88 3.23 -8.11 -9.76
N GLU A 89 4.51 -7.77 -9.72
CA GLU A 89 5.61 -8.71 -9.91
C GLU A 89 5.62 -9.82 -8.84
N ALA A 90 5.43 -9.45 -7.57
CA ALA A 90 5.38 -10.41 -6.46
C ALA A 90 4.17 -11.36 -6.57
N VAL A 91 2.98 -10.83 -6.93
CA VAL A 91 1.77 -11.64 -7.13
C VAL A 91 1.94 -12.58 -8.34
N SER A 92 2.54 -12.11 -9.43
CA SER A 92 2.82 -12.93 -10.61
C SER A 92 3.79 -14.05 -10.30
N ALA A 93 4.87 -13.76 -9.58
CA ALA A 93 5.84 -14.76 -9.14
C ALA A 93 5.20 -15.82 -8.23
N ALA A 94 4.44 -15.39 -7.22
CA ALA A 94 3.75 -16.28 -6.30
C ALA A 94 2.73 -17.20 -7.01
N LYS A 95 1.98 -16.67 -7.99
CA LYS A 95 1.06 -17.48 -8.80
C LYS A 95 1.80 -18.52 -9.62
N THR A 96 2.92 -18.15 -10.24
CA THR A 96 3.72 -19.09 -11.04
C THR A 96 4.28 -20.21 -10.18
N GLU A 97 4.81 -19.87 -9.01
CA GLU A 97 5.32 -20.84 -8.04
C GLU A 97 4.22 -21.77 -7.53
N ALA A 98 3.06 -21.23 -7.13
CA ALA A 98 1.92 -22.03 -6.68
C ALA A 98 1.42 -23.01 -7.75
N LEU A 99 1.36 -22.58 -9.01
CA LEU A 99 0.99 -23.45 -10.12
C LEU A 99 2.02 -24.56 -10.37
N ALA A 100 3.31 -24.27 -10.24
CA ALA A 100 4.37 -25.25 -10.37
C ALA A 100 4.31 -26.31 -9.26
N VAL A 101 4.13 -25.87 -8.01
CA VAL A 101 3.96 -26.77 -6.85
C VAL A 101 2.72 -27.64 -7.03
N ALA A 102 1.56 -27.05 -7.34
CA ALA A 102 0.32 -27.80 -7.55
C ALA A 102 0.44 -28.86 -8.67
N LYS A 103 1.14 -28.52 -9.76
CA LYS A 103 1.41 -29.47 -10.83
C LYS A 103 2.30 -30.63 -10.37
N GLN A 104 3.35 -30.34 -9.62
CA GLN A 104 4.25 -31.34 -9.06
C GLN A 104 3.52 -32.28 -8.08
N GLU A 105 2.67 -31.72 -7.21
CA GLU A 105 1.83 -32.51 -6.28
C GLU A 105 0.85 -33.38 -7.03
N GLN A 106 0.23 -32.88 -8.09
CA GLN A 106 -0.67 -33.67 -8.95
C GLN A 106 0.06 -34.83 -9.65
N GLU A 107 1.25 -34.57 -10.22
CA GLU A 107 2.07 -35.59 -10.87
C GLU A 107 2.51 -36.68 -9.87
N SER A 108 2.91 -36.27 -8.66
CA SER A 108 3.26 -37.18 -7.57
C SER A 108 2.06 -38.01 -7.13
N GLY A 109 0.87 -37.44 -7.04
CA GLY A 109 -0.36 -38.15 -6.73
C GLY A 109 -0.74 -39.16 -7.78
N PHE A 110 -0.63 -38.82 -9.07
CA PHE A 110 -0.86 -39.77 -10.16
C PHE A 110 0.16 -40.92 -10.16
N LEU A 111 1.42 -40.63 -9.82
CA LEU A 111 2.44 -41.66 -9.68
C LEU A 111 2.08 -42.65 -8.56
N ALA A 112 1.72 -42.15 -7.38
CA ALA A 112 1.30 -42.98 -6.24
C ALA A 112 0.10 -43.88 -6.61
N LEU A 113 -0.92 -43.33 -7.29
CA LEU A 113 -2.07 -44.08 -7.76
C LEU A 113 -1.68 -45.15 -8.79
N SER A 114 -0.79 -44.80 -9.73
CA SER A 114 -0.27 -45.77 -10.72
C SER A 114 0.49 -46.91 -10.07
N GLN A 115 1.31 -46.61 -9.05
CA GLN A 115 2.04 -47.61 -8.27
C GLN A 115 1.08 -48.53 -7.50
N PHE A 116 0.04 -47.97 -6.89
CA PHE A 116 -1.01 -48.73 -6.23
C PHE A 116 -1.71 -49.71 -7.20
N LEU A 117 -2.14 -49.22 -8.38
CA LEU A 117 -2.79 -50.06 -9.38
C LEU A 117 -1.87 -51.18 -9.90
N ARG A 118 -0.57 -50.85 -10.07
CA ARG A 118 0.45 -51.83 -10.45
C ARG A 118 0.61 -52.91 -9.37
N LEU A 119 0.70 -52.51 -8.09
CA LEU A 119 0.79 -53.44 -6.97
C LEU A 119 -0.43 -54.38 -6.94
N ALA A 120 -1.63 -53.82 -7.09
CA ALA A 120 -2.86 -54.61 -7.14
C ALA A 120 -2.86 -55.63 -8.28
N ALA A 121 -2.35 -55.25 -9.46
CA ALA A 121 -2.23 -56.15 -10.60
C ALA A 121 -1.22 -57.29 -10.35
N ILE A 122 -0.08 -56.98 -9.74
CA ILE A 122 0.95 -58.01 -9.41
C ILE A 122 0.39 -59.00 -8.40
N ARG A 123 -0.19 -58.53 -7.31
CA ARG A 123 -0.75 -59.38 -6.24
C ARG A 123 -1.87 -60.29 -6.71
N ARG A 124 -2.66 -59.88 -7.70
CA ARG A 124 -3.68 -60.74 -8.35
C ARG A 124 -3.09 -61.81 -9.26
N GLY A 125 -1.89 -61.60 -9.80
CA GLY A 125 -1.23 -62.55 -10.72
C GLY A 125 -0.30 -63.52 -10.04
N GLU A 126 0.04 -63.33 -8.79
CA GLU A 126 0.87 -64.25 -7.99
C GLU A 126 -0.06 -65.17 -7.20
N ASP A 127 0.35 -66.45 -7.02
CA ASP A 127 -0.37 -67.39 -6.19
C ASP A 127 -0.23 -67.12 -4.69
N GLU A 128 -0.53 -65.89 -4.32
CA GLU A 128 -0.53 -65.46 -2.93
C GLU A 128 -1.86 -65.76 -2.25
N ASP A 129 -1.80 -66.02 -0.93
CA ASP A 129 -2.96 -66.22 -0.09
C ASP A 129 -3.95 -65.06 -0.14
N PRO A 130 -5.16 -65.26 -0.69
CA PRO A 130 -6.15 -64.21 -0.80
C PRO A 130 -6.73 -63.73 0.57
N GLU A 131 -6.53 -64.54 1.62
CA GLU A 131 -7.03 -64.25 2.97
C GLU A 131 -6.04 -63.36 3.80
N LEU A 132 -4.85 -63.08 3.26
CA LEU A 132 -3.93 -62.16 3.91
C LEU A 132 -4.58 -60.77 4.07
N PRO A 133 -4.51 -60.18 5.29
CA PRO A 133 -5.13 -58.89 5.56
C PRO A 133 -4.74 -57.79 4.56
N GLU A 134 -3.50 -57.78 4.08
CA GLU A 134 -2.98 -56.85 3.08
C GLU A 134 -3.66 -57.02 1.71
N ASN A 135 -3.89 -58.26 1.29
CA ASN A 135 -4.55 -58.58 0.01
C ASN A 135 -6.05 -58.26 0.09
N VAL A 136 -6.70 -58.53 1.23
CA VAL A 136 -8.09 -58.14 1.47
C VAL A 136 -8.23 -56.63 1.47
N ALA A 137 -7.30 -55.89 2.10
CA ALA A 137 -7.31 -54.43 2.12
C ALA A 137 -7.09 -53.84 0.72
N LEU A 138 -6.15 -54.40 -0.06
CA LEU A 138 -5.87 -53.96 -1.42
C LEU A 138 -7.11 -54.15 -2.32
N GLU A 139 -7.78 -55.30 -2.25
CA GLU A 139 -9.01 -55.54 -2.99
C GLU A 139 -10.15 -54.62 -2.56
N ALA A 140 -10.32 -54.39 -1.26
CA ALA A 140 -11.34 -53.49 -0.75
C ALA A 140 -11.13 -52.03 -1.25
N LEU A 141 -9.88 -51.57 -1.31
CA LEU A 141 -9.54 -50.24 -1.87
C LEU A 141 -9.73 -50.21 -3.38
N LEU A 142 -9.32 -51.26 -4.09
CA LEU A 142 -9.44 -51.31 -5.53
C LEU A 142 -10.91 -51.29 -5.99
N VAL A 143 -11.79 -52.03 -5.29
CA VAL A 143 -13.23 -51.98 -5.54
C VAL A 143 -13.78 -50.57 -5.33
N LYS A 144 -13.37 -49.88 -4.26
CA LYS A 144 -13.78 -48.50 -4.03
C LYS A 144 -13.29 -47.55 -5.13
N VAL A 145 -12.04 -47.71 -5.61
CA VAL A 145 -11.49 -46.92 -6.72
C VAL A 145 -12.29 -47.12 -8.01
N TYR A 146 -12.81 -48.35 -8.24
CA TYR A 146 -13.57 -48.67 -9.45
C TYR A 146 -15.06 -48.29 -9.40
N THR A 147 -15.58 -47.77 -8.28
CA THR A 147 -16.98 -47.32 -8.23
C THR A 147 -17.26 -46.17 -9.20
N GLY A 148 -16.25 -45.35 -9.51
CA GLY A 148 -16.37 -44.26 -10.46
C GLY A 148 -17.20 -43.05 -9.96
N ASP A 149 -17.42 -42.97 -8.67
CA ASP A 149 -18.20 -41.93 -8.00
C ASP A 149 -17.34 -41.09 -7.02
N ILE A 150 -17.98 -40.26 -6.21
CA ILE A 150 -17.27 -39.40 -5.22
C ILE A 150 -16.54 -40.25 -4.16
N THR A 151 -17.01 -41.47 -3.89
CA THR A 151 -16.35 -42.38 -2.94
C THR A 151 -15.03 -42.90 -3.50
N ALA A 152 -14.97 -43.09 -4.82
CA ALA A 152 -13.74 -43.42 -5.52
C ALA A 152 -12.69 -42.32 -5.37
N VAL A 153 -13.10 -41.04 -5.52
CA VAL A 153 -12.21 -39.90 -5.32
C VAL A 153 -11.65 -39.86 -3.90
N GLY A 154 -12.51 -40.10 -2.89
CA GLY A 154 -12.10 -40.20 -1.51
C GLY A 154 -11.09 -41.32 -1.23
N ALA A 155 -11.29 -42.49 -1.86
CA ALA A 155 -10.36 -43.63 -1.75
C ALA A 155 -9.01 -43.30 -2.42
N MET A 156 -9.03 -42.72 -3.62
CA MET A 156 -7.82 -42.28 -4.33
C MET A 156 -7.04 -41.24 -3.54
N SER A 157 -7.73 -40.23 -2.93
CA SER A 157 -7.07 -39.26 -2.09
C SER A 157 -6.35 -39.89 -0.92
N LYS A 158 -6.99 -40.84 -0.22
CA LYS A 158 -6.37 -41.58 0.89
C LYS A 158 -5.13 -42.38 0.48
N ILE A 159 -5.15 -42.94 -0.71
CA ILE A 159 -4.00 -43.68 -1.29
C ILE A 159 -2.87 -42.67 -1.59
N ILE A 160 -3.16 -41.55 -2.22
CA ILE A 160 -2.19 -40.52 -2.59
C ILE A 160 -1.53 -39.91 -1.35
N GLU A 161 -2.33 -39.64 -0.31
CA GLU A 161 -1.88 -39.06 0.95
C GLU A 161 -1.13 -40.06 1.85
N GLY A 162 -1.18 -41.36 1.55
CA GLY A 162 -0.65 -42.41 2.44
C GLY A 162 -1.36 -42.40 3.79
N SER A 163 -2.69 -42.31 3.79
CA SER A 163 -3.48 -42.16 5.01
C SER A 163 -3.22 -43.30 6.00
N THR A 164 -3.07 -42.96 7.26
CA THR A 164 -2.96 -43.88 8.40
C THR A 164 -4.32 -44.46 8.86
N ASP A 165 -5.41 -44.06 8.19
CA ASP A 165 -6.72 -44.63 8.47
C ASP A 165 -6.77 -46.12 8.13
N SER A 166 -7.42 -46.89 9.00
CA SER A 166 -7.65 -48.32 8.73
C SER A 166 -8.56 -48.50 7.51
N VAL A 167 -8.22 -49.44 6.65
CA VAL A 167 -9.03 -49.80 5.51
C VAL A 167 -10.29 -50.53 5.99
N THR A 168 -11.44 -50.22 5.40
CA THR A 168 -12.71 -50.92 5.66
C THR A 168 -13.15 -51.70 4.45
N THR A 169 -13.65 -52.90 4.68
CA THR A 169 -14.27 -53.73 3.64
C THR A 169 -15.59 -53.12 3.14
N GLN A 170 -16.19 -53.71 2.10
CA GLN A 170 -17.55 -53.35 1.68
C GLN A 170 -18.62 -53.70 2.71
N ALA A 171 -18.38 -54.76 3.53
CA ALA A 171 -19.27 -55.17 4.60
C ALA A 171 -19.18 -54.23 5.85
N GLY A 172 -18.19 -53.32 5.86
CA GLY A 172 -17.98 -52.40 6.97
C GLY A 172 -16.96 -52.87 8.01
N ASP A 173 -16.34 -54.04 7.79
CA ASP A 173 -15.32 -54.55 8.72
C ASP A 173 -14.04 -53.73 8.62
N VAL A 174 -13.48 -53.39 9.77
CA VAL A 174 -12.22 -52.59 9.85
C VAL A 174 -11.04 -53.59 9.80
N LEU A 175 -10.21 -53.43 8.79
CA LEU A 175 -8.97 -54.18 8.66
C LEU A 175 -7.84 -53.49 9.42
N GLY A 176 -6.93 -54.27 10.01
CA GLY A 176 -5.75 -53.72 10.71
C GLY A 176 -4.68 -53.14 9.79
N VAL A 177 -4.99 -52.90 8.53
CA VAL A 177 -4.09 -52.38 7.48
C VAL A 177 -4.47 -50.94 7.12
N THR A 178 -3.48 -50.10 6.87
CA THR A 178 -3.65 -48.67 6.50
C THR A 178 -3.31 -48.47 5.02
N CYS A 179 -3.68 -47.29 4.49
CA CYS A 179 -3.33 -46.88 3.11
C CYS A 179 -1.86 -46.44 2.95
N ASN A 180 -1.05 -46.52 4.00
CA ASN A 180 0.37 -46.16 3.95
C ASN A 180 1.16 -47.34 3.38
N PHE A 181 1.33 -47.36 2.07
CA PHE A 181 2.18 -48.33 1.39
C PHE A 181 3.63 -47.84 1.41
N PRO A 182 4.63 -48.69 1.73
CA PRO A 182 6.04 -48.35 1.74
C PRO A 182 6.59 -47.96 0.37
#